data_e9d46a87589ef83c9658441d0b812746
#
_entry.id   e9d46a87589ef83c9658441d0b812746
#
_cell.length_a   1.000
_cell.length_b   1.000
_cell.length_c   1.000
_cell.angle_alpha   90.00
_cell.angle_beta   90.00
_cell.angle_gamma   90.00
#
_symmetry.space_group_name_H-M   'P 1'
#
loop_
_entity.id
_entity.type
_entity.pdbx_description
1 polymer ?
#
loop_
_entity_poly.entity_id
_entity_poly.type
_entity_poly.pdbx_seq_one_letter_code
_entity_poly.pdbx_strand_id
1 'polypeptide(L)'
;KKNIILFLIIIAVISLGLKLYTVDFTVLPNEDTFEYVLIAFAHNNGDFTEHPRKTLGWTIFVSPFFHLIDSNNFLDYVNIIRVLGLAISIITIIPMYLLSRKFFDDKYSLCATALFAFEPHLNQLSWHGLTEPIYILVIILSMYFILNRNSNYSYLSFLAIGLLWWIRWQGAIMLLIVSIIFFKNFKKTPKLFVKYSVCLSISLIVVSPMLLDRYEQFGDPLYFSQT
;
A
#
# COMPACT_ATOMS: atom_id res chain seq x y z
N LYS A 1 28.24 1.65 -6.55
CA LYS A 1 26.98 0.88 -6.52
C LYS A 1 26.98 -0.19 -5.42
N LYS A 2 28.06 -0.99 -5.24
CA LYS A 2 28.14 -2.01 -4.17
C LYS A 2 27.92 -1.43 -2.77
N ASN A 3 28.50 -0.27 -2.48
CA ASN A 3 28.35 0.38 -1.17
C ASN A 3 26.91 0.82 -0.88
N ILE A 4 26.15 1.25 -1.90
CA ILE A 4 24.75 1.67 -1.72
C ILE A 4 23.88 0.47 -1.32
N ILE A 5 24.03 -0.67 -2.00
CA ILE A 5 23.30 -1.91 -1.65
C ILE A 5 23.64 -2.33 -0.22
N LEU A 6 24.90 -2.28 0.17
CA LEU A 6 25.31 -2.59 1.53
C LEU A 6 24.64 -1.67 2.55
N PHE A 7 24.61 -0.36 2.32
CA PHE A 7 23.93 0.58 3.23
C PHE A 7 22.41 0.33 3.30
N LEU A 8 21.75 0.02 2.18
CA LEU A 8 20.32 -0.33 2.18
C LEU A 8 20.05 -1.61 2.98
N ILE A 9 20.92 -2.62 2.85
CA ILE A 9 20.82 -3.84 3.67
C ILE A 9 21.00 -3.52 5.15
N ILE A 10 21.98 -2.69 5.50
CA ILE A 10 22.22 -2.28 6.89
C ILE A 10 21.00 -1.55 7.45
N ILE A 11 20.42 -0.59 6.71
CA ILE A 11 19.20 0.13 7.09
C ILE A 11 18.05 -0.86 7.29
N ALA A 12 17.85 -1.80 6.38
CA ALA A 12 16.78 -2.79 6.46
C ALA A 12 16.95 -3.71 7.68
N VAL A 13 18.17 -4.20 7.94
CA VAL A 13 18.45 -5.09 9.08
C VAL A 13 18.26 -4.37 10.42
N ILE A 14 18.76 -3.13 10.54
CA ILE A 14 18.58 -2.34 11.77
C ILE A 14 17.09 -2.01 11.95
N SER A 15 16.37 -1.59 10.88
CA SER A 15 14.94 -1.31 10.94
C SER A 15 14.13 -2.55 11.35
N LEU A 16 14.45 -3.72 10.79
CA LEU A 16 13.82 -4.99 11.19
C LEU A 16 14.09 -5.30 12.66
N GLY A 17 15.34 -5.16 13.11
CA GLY A 17 15.70 -5.38 14.52
C GLY A 17 14.93 -4.47 15.47
N LEU A 18 14.80 -3.19 15.15
CA LEU A 18 14.00 -2.24 15.95
C LEU A 18 12.51 -2.63 15.97
N LYS A 19 11.94 -3.01 14.84
CA LYS A 19 10.54 -3.44 14.75
C LYS A 19 10.28 -4.70 15.57
N LEU A 20 11.15 -5.70 15.44
CA LEU A 20 11.05 -6.95 16.21
C LEU A 20 11.27 -6.74 17.71
N TYR A 21 12.07 -5.75 18.10
CA TYR A 21 12.25 -5.39 19.49
C TYR A 21 11.01 -4.70 20.10
N THR A 22 10.26 -3.95 19.30
CA THR A 22 9.10 -3.18 19.75
C THR A 22 7.76 -3.91 19.61
N VAL A 23 7.68 -4.92 18.75
CA VAL A 23 6.44 -5.69 18.55
C VAL A 23 6.24 -6.67 19.72
N ASP A 24 5.02 -6.71 20.21
CA ASP A 24 4.57 -7.75 21.13
C ASP A 24 3.50 -8.61 20.45
N PHE A 25 3.88 -9.84 20.14
CA PHE A 25 2.99 -10.81 19.47
C PHE A 25 1.96 -11.44 20.41
N THR A 26 2.02 -11.17 21.70
CA THR A 26 1.08 -11.70 22.71
C THR A 26 -0.07 -10.74 23.00
N VAL A 27 0.08 -9.45 22.63
CA VAL A 27 -0.95 -8.44 22.84
C VAL A 27 -2.13 -8.65 21.90
N LEU A 28 -3.34 -8.50 22.41
CA LEU A 28 -4.57 -8.53 21.63
C LEU A 28 -4.58 -7.42 20.56
N PRO A 29 -5.22 -7.66 19.40
CA PRO A 29 -5.33 -6.66 18.34
C PRO A 29 -6.20 -5.49 18.79
N ASN A 30 -5.99 -4.33 18.18
CA ASN A 30 -6.94 -3.23 18.23
C ASN A 30 -8.22 -3.58 17.43
N GLU A 31 -9.27 -2.77 17.58
CA GLU A 31 -10.55 -2.97 16.91
C GLU A 31 -10.41 -3.11 15.39
N ASP A 32 -9.66 -2.21 14.75
CA ASP A 32 -9.45 -2.24 13.30
C ASP A 32 -8.78 -3.52 12.82
N THR A 33 -7.74 -3.97 13.51
CA THR A 33 -7.03 -5.22 13.17
C THR A 33 -7.91 -6.44 13.40
N PHE A 34 -8.72 -6.42 14.47
CA PHE A 34 -9.70 -7.47 14.73
C PHE A 34 -10.70 -7.60 13.57
N GLU A 35 -11.28 -6.48 13.11
CA GLU A 35 -12.17 -6.46 11.94
C GLU A 35 -11.47 -6.97 10.68
N TYR A 36 -10.22 -6.56 10.41
CA TYR A 36 -9.47 -7.06 9.25
C TYR A 36 -9.23 -8.56 9.28
N VAL A 37 -8.98 -9.14 10.44
CA VAL A 37 -8.85 -10.61 10.57
C VAL A 37 -10.17 -11.29 10.26
N LEU A 38 -11.30 -10.81 10.78
CA LEU A 38 -12.62 -11.39 10.52
C LEU A 38 -12.99 -11.33 9.03
N ILE A 39 -12.77 -10.18 8.39
CA ILE A 39 -13.02 -10.01 6.95
C ILE A 39 -12.10 -10.93 6.13
N ALA A 40 -10.81 -11.05 6.51
CA ALA A 40 -9.89 -11.95 5.83
C ALA A 40 -10.27 -13.43 6.00
N PHE A 41 -10.87 -13.82 7.12
CA PHE A 41 -11.47 -15.15 7.29
C PHE A 41 -12.67 -15.36 6.36
N ALA A 42 -13.55 -14.37 6.23
CA ALA A 42 -14.66 -14.44 5.28
C ALA A 42 -14.16 -14.67 3.86
N HIS A 43 -13.16 -13.89 3.43
CA HIS A 43 -12.52 -14.06 2.12
C HIS A 43 -11.86 -15.43 1.94
N ASN A 44 -11.22 -15.96 2.98
CA ASN A 44 -10.63 -17.30 2.96
C ASN A 44 -11.68 -18.39 2.73
N ASN A 45 -12.93 -18.15 3.11
CA ASN A 45 -14.07 -19.03 2.89
C ASN A 45 -14.88 -18.67 1.62
N GLY A 46 -14.38 -17.77 0.78
CA GLY A 46 -15.00 -17.38 -0.48
C GLY A 46 -16.10 -16.31 -0.35
N ASP A 47 -16.27 -15.71 0.82
CA ASP A 47 -17.19 -14.60 1.03
C ASP A 47 -16.44 -13.26 0.87
N PHE A 48 -16.71 -12.56 -0.23
CA PHE A 48 -16.14 -11.25 -0.56
C PHE A 48 -17.14 -10.11 -0.41
N THR A 49 -18.13 -10.29 0.47
CA THR A 49 -19.13 -9.23 0.76
C THR A 49 -18.44 -7.94 1.21
N GLU A 50 -18.82 -6.82 0.59
CA GLU A 50 -18.29 -5.50 0.91
C GLU A 50 -18.60 -5.08 2.34
N HIS A 51 -17.63 -4.50 3.01
CA HIS A 51 -17.81 -4.00 4.37
C HIS A 51 -18.17 -2.49 4.34
N PRO A 52 -19.19 -2.04 5.10
CA PRO A 52 -19.68 -0.66 5.03
C PRO A 52 -18.63 0.40 5.44
N ARG A 53 -17.67 0.03 6.29
CA ARG A 53 -16.63 0.94 6.83
C ARG A 53 -15.22 0.65 6.35
N LYS A 54 -14.96 -0.49 5.76
CA LYS A 54 -13.61 -0.92 5.34
C LYS A 54 -13.58 -1.18 3.85
N THR A 55 -12.43 -0.95 3.26
CA THR A 55 -12.13 -1.39 1.89
C THR A 55 -11.46 -2.75 1.93
N LEU A 56 -11.71 -3.60 0.93
CA LEU A 56 -11.32 -5.01 0.97
C LEU A 56 -9.87 -5.29 0.52
N GLY A 57 -9.17 -4.30 -0.04
CA GLY A 57 -7.86 -4.55 -0.68
C GLY A 57 -6.80 -5.14 0.26
N TRP A 58 -6.77 -4.72 1.53
CA TRP A 58 -5.86 -5.28 2.51
C TRP A 58 -6.23 -6.71 2.89
N THR A 59 -7.49 -6.97 3.17
CA THR A 59 -8.00 -8.27 3.59
C THR A 59 -7.94 -9.30 2.48
N ILE A 60 -8.20 -8.92 1.22
CA ILE A 60 -7.98 -9.77 0.04
C ILE A 60 -6.50 -10.15 -0.10
N PHE A 61 -5.58 -9.18 0.13
CA PHE A 61 -4.15 -9.47 0.08
C PHE A 61 -3.71 -10.43 1.18
N VAL A 62 -4.27 -10.31 2.38
CA VAL A 62 -3.89 -11.11 3.57
C VAL A 62 -4.51 -12.49 3.57
N SER A 63 -5.77 -12.64 3.11
CA SER A 63 -6.55 -13.88 3.25
C SER A 63 -5.84 -15.15 2.75
N PRO A 64 -5.09 -15.17 1.61
CA PRO A 64 -4.40 -16.38 1.17
C PRO A 64 -3.34 -16.89 2.16
N PHE A 65 -2.78 -16.03 2.98
CA PHE A 65 -1.78 -16.40 3.97
C PHE A 65 -2.37 -17.13 5.17
N PHE A 66 -3.68 -17.06 5.39
CA PHE A 66 -4.36 -17.80 6.44
C PHE A 66 -4.38 -19.31 6.17
N HIS A 67 -4.27 -19.74 4.92
CA HIS A 67 -4.09 -21.16 4.58
C HIS A 67 -2.73 -21.74 5.03
N LEU A 68 -1.77 -20.88 5.40
CA LEU A 68 -0.46 -21.33 5.86
C LEU A 68 -0.48 -21.88 7.30
N ILE A 69 -1.54 -21.59 8.05
CA ILE A 69 -1.72 -22.07 9.41
C ILE A 69 -3.09 -22.76 9.56
N ASP A 70 -3.10 -23.79 10.39
CA ASP A 70 -4.31 -24.44 10.89
C ASP A 70 -4.28 -24.30 12.41
N SER A 71 -4.87 -23.25 12.94
CA SER A 71 -4.84 -22.92 14.36
C SER A 71 -6.23 -22.58 14.88
N ASN A 72 -6.54 -23.04 16.09
CA ASN A 72 -7.74 -22.64 16.82
C ASN A 72 -7.54 -21.34 17.62
N ASN A 73 -6.34 -20.78 17.58
CA ASN A 73 -6.02 -19.55 18.30
C ASN A 73 -6.12 -18.34 17.35
N PHE A 74 -7.07 -17.44 17.62
CA PHE A 74 -7.27 -16.21 16.84
C PHE A 74 -6.01 -15.34 16.75
N LEU A 75 -5.18 -15.33 17.81
CA LEU A 75 -3.97 -14.51 17.86
C LEU A 75 -2.92 -14.93 16.79
N ASP A 76 -2.92 -16.18 16.36
CA ASP A 76 -1.99 -16.64 15.33
C ASP A 76 -2.29 -15.97 13.97
N TYR A 77 -3.56 -15.77 13.64
CA TYR A 77 -3.99 -15.06 12.44
C TYR A 77 -3.70 -13.55 12.53
N VAL A 78 -3.88 -12.95 13.72
CA VAL A 78 -3.44 -11.57 13.98
C VAL A 78 -1.93 -11.44 13.72
N ASN A 79 -1.15 -12.41 14.17
CA ASN A 79 0.30 -12.40 14.02
C ASN A 79 0.74 -12.55 12.56
N ILE A 80 0.00 -13.29 11.71
CA ILE A 80 0.23 -13.28 10.25
C ILE A 80 0.10 -11.86 9.70
N ILE A 81 -0.99 -11.16 10.02
CA ILE A 81 -1.20 -9.79 9.53
C ILE A 81 -0.07 -8.86 10.00
N ARG A 82 0.38 -9.00 11.24
CA ARG A 82 1.52 -8.23 11.80
C ARG A 82 2.81 -8.51 11.03
N VAL A 83 3.13 -9.79 10.81
CA VAL A 83 4.34 -10.19 10.08
C VAL A 83 4.30 -9.67 8.63
N LEU A 84 3.16 -9.73 7.97
CA LEU A 84 2.99 -9.16 6.62
C LEU A 84 3.20 -7.64 6.62
N GLY A 85 2.65 -6.91 7.58
CA GLY A 85 2.87 -5.48 7.73
C GLY A 85 4.34 -5.13 7.94
N LEU A 86 5.05 -5.88 8.80
CA LEU A 86 6.49 -5.76 9.01
C LEU A 86 7.28 -6.02 7.71
N ALA A 87 6.98 -7.10 7.02
CA ALA A 87 7.65 -7.47 5.76
C ALA A 87 7.47 -6.38 4.70
N ILE A 88 6.24 -5.89 4.50
CA ILE A 88 5.93 -4.82 3.54
C ILE A 88 6.70 -3.54 3.91
N SER A 89 6.76 -3.18 5.18
CA SER A 89 7.48 -1.98 5.62
C SER A 89 8.99 -2.05 5.34
N ILE A 90 9.60 -3.23 5.46
CA ILE A 90 11.01 -3.47 5.10
C ILE A 90 11.20 -3.43 3.58
N ILE A 91 10.31 -4.07 2.82
CA ILE A 91 10.35 -4.03 1.34
C ILE A 91 10.24 -2.58 0.84
N THR A 92 9.49 -1.72 1.52
CA THR A 92 9.27 -0.31 1.16
C THR A 92 10.55 0.53 1.19
N ILE A 93 11.59 0.11 1.92
CA ILE A 93 12.90 0.79 1.98
C ILE A 93 13.52 0.97 0.59
N ILE A 94 13.41 -0.04 -0.29
CA ILE A 94 13.98 0.03 -1.64
C ILE A 94 13.23 1.05 -2.51
N PRO A 95 11.89 0.99 -2.68
CA PRO A 95 11.15 2.01 -3.40
C PRO A 95 11.33 3.43 -2.83
N MET A 96 11.44 3.58 -1.51
CA MET A 96 11.69 4.87 -0.88
C MET A 96 13.06 5.45 -1.29
N TYR A 97 14.11 4.64 -1.30
CA TYR A 97 15.41 5.06 -1.83
C TYR A 97 15.31 5.47 -3.30
N LEU A 98 14.63 4.67 -4.14
CA LEU A 98 14.49 4.95 -5.57
C LEU A 98 13.68 6.23 -5.82
N LEU A 99 12.65 6.50 -5.02
CA LEU A 99 11.89 7.75 -5.07
C LEU A 99 12.76 8.94 -4.65
N SER A 100 13.49 8.83 -3.56
CA SER A 100 14.40 9.88 -3.06
C SER A 100 15.47 10.24 -4.08
N ARG A 101 15.93 9.26 -4.86
CA ARG A 101 16.88 9.47 -5.98
C ARG A 101 16.33 10.32 -7.13
N LYS A 102 15.03 10.58 -7.18
CA LYS A 102 14.47 11.52 -8.16
C LYS A 102 14.73 12.99 -7.79
N PHE A 103 15.07 13.25 -6.53
CA PHE A 103 15.23 14.60 -5.97
C PHE A 103 16.66 14.87 -5.47
N PHE A 104 17.35 13.83 -5.00
CA PHE A 104 18.61 13.92 -4.30
C PHE A 104 19.67 13.01 -4.92
N ASP A 105 20.94 13.24 -4.59
CA ASP A 105 22.04 12.32 -4.87
C ASP A 105 21.99 11.08 -3.94
N ASP A 106 22.94 10.14 -4.13
CA ASP A 106 22.97 8.88 -3.40
C ASP A 106 23.06 9.05 -1.89
N LYS A 107 23.87 10.01 -1.39
CA LYS A 107 24.10 10.22 0.05
C LYS A 107 22.84 10.72 0.74
N TYR A 108 22.23 11.79 0.21
CA TYR A 108 21.02 12.35 0.79
C TYR A 108 19.82 11.43 0.62
N SER A 109 19.78 10.63 -0.46
CA SER A 109 18.75 9.61 -0.66
C SER A 109 18.83 8.48 0.36
N LEU A 110 20.05 8.04 0.71
CA LEU A 110 20.24 7.08 1.81
C LEU A 110 19.82 7.66 3.15
N CYS A 111 20.14 8.95 3.41
CA CYS A 111 19.73 9.63 4.62
C CYS A 111 18.21 9.73 4.75
N ALA A 112 17.52 10.16 3.68
CA ALA A 112 16.06 10.21 3.63
C ALA A 112 15.42 8.83 3.83
N THR A 113 16.03 7.79 3.24
CA THR A 113 15.58 6.41 3.40
C THR A 113 15.77 5.90 4.82
N ALA A 114 16.88 6.25 5.46
CA ALA A 114 17.13 5.90 6.87
C ALA A 114 16.16 6.60 7.81
N LEU A 115 15.90 7.90 7.60
CA LEU A 115 14.90 8.66 8.36
C LEU A 115 13.50 8.02 8.23
N PHE A 116 13.10 7.61 7.02
CA PHE A 116 11.86 6.90 6.80
C PHE A 116 11.83 5.54 7.52
N ALA A 117 12.91 4.76 7.41
CA ALA A 117 12.98 3.41 7.98
C ALA A 117 12.99 3.40 9.51
N PHE A 118 13.50 4.48 10.15
CA PHE A 118 13.63 4.61 11.60
C PHE A 118 12.57 5.51 12.24
N GLU A 119 11.64 6.06 11.44
CA GLU A 119 10.57 6.91 11.95
C GLU A 119 9.70 6.12 12.93
N PRO A 120 9.56 6.56 14.21
CA PRO A 120 8.93 5.76 15.26
C PRO A 120 7.46 5.43 14.99
N HIS A 121 6.70 6.39 14.47
CA HIS A 121 5.28 6.19 14.19
C HIS A 121 5.04 5.20 13.04
N LEU A 122 5.83 5.29 11.96
CA LEU A 122 5.77 4.31 10.87
C LEU A 122 6.19 2.90 11.34
N ASN A 123 7.16 2.83 12.24
CA ASN A 123 7.55 1.56 12.87
C ASN A 123 6.38 0.98 13.67
N GLN A 124 5.71 1.78 14.48
CA GLN A 124 4.54 1.36 15.23
C GLN A 124 3.40 0.88 14.32
N LEU A 125 3.05 1.64 13.29
CA LEU A 125 2.01 1.27 12.33
C LEU A 125 2.32 -0.04 11.58
N SER A 126 3.61 -0.37 11.39
CA SER A 126 4.01 -1.56 10.65
C SER A 126 3.65 -2.89 11.33
N TRP A 127 3.50 -2.92 12.66
CA TRP A 127 3.17 -4.14 13.40
C TRP A 127 1.77 -4.14 14.02
N HIS A 128 0.99 -3.07 13.86
CA HIS A 128 -0.41 -3.06 14.31
C HIS A 128 -1.33 -3.96 13.47
N GLY A 129 -0.91 -4.38 12.28
CA GLY A 129 -1.73 -5.20 11.38
C GLY A 129 -2.71 -4.37 10.54
N LEU A 130 -2.45 -3.07 10.39
CA LEU A 130 -3.28 -2.10 9.69
C LEU A 130 -2.90 -2.00 8.20
N THR A 131 -3.65 -1.19 7.45
CA THR A 131 -3.46 -0.99 6.00
C THR A 131 -2.29 -0.07 5.66
N GLU A 132 -1.74 0.69 6.62
CA GLU A 132 -0.73 1.71 6.41
C GLU A 132 0.53 1.21 5.70
N PRO A 133 1.13 0.06 6.04
CA PRO A 133 2.33 -0.41 5.38
C PRO A 133 2.16 -0.58 3.87
N ILE A 134 1.10 -1.25 3.44
CA ILE A 134 0.82 -1.47 2.02
C ILE A 134 0.37 -0.18 1.33
N TYR A 135 -0.39 0.67 2.02
CA TYR A 135 -0.82 1.97 1.51
C TYR A 135 0.38 2.87 1.20
N ILE A 136 1.34 2.97 2.12
CA ILE A 136 2.58 3.75 1.95
C ILE A 136 3.44 3.18 0.82
N LEU A 137 3.60 1.86 0.74
CA LEU A 137 4.33 1.21 -0.35
C LEU A 137 3.75 1.60 -1.71
N VAL A 138 2.43 1.51 -1.87
CA VAL A 138 1.77 1.77 -3.15
C VAL A 138 1.81 3.27 -3.51
N ILE A 139 1.70 4.19 -2.53
CA ILE A 139 1.92 5.62 -2.75
C ILE A 139 3.34 5.88 -3.29
N ILE A 140 4.36 5.34 -2.61
CA ILE A 140 5.77 5.52 -3.00
C ILE A 140 6.01 4.99 -4.41
N LEU A 141 5.48 3.82 -4.74
CA LEU A 141 5.58 3.23 -6.08
C LEU A 141 4.88 4.09 -7.13
N SER A 142 3.66 4.55 -6.86
CA SER A 142 2.91 5.44 -7.76
C SER A 142 3.69 6.72 -8.05
N MET A 143 4.22 7.37 -7.00
CA MET A 143 5.04 8.58 -7.13
C MET A 143 6.36 8.32 -7.86
N TYR A 144 7.02 7.21 -7.59
CA TYR A 144 8.24 6.82 -8.31
C TYR A 144 8.00 6.65 -9.81
N PHE A 145 6.87 6.02 -10.19
CA PHE A 145 6.52 5.78 -11.57
C PHE A 145 6.14 7.07 -12.30
N ILE A 146 5.30 7.94 -11.70
CA ILE A 146 4.88 9.18 -12.37
C ILE A 146 6.02 10.19 -12.54
N LEU A 147 7.01 10.16 -11.65
CA LEU A 147 8.20 11.01 -11.73
C LEU A 147 9.30 10.44 -12.66
N ASN A 148 9.03 9.33 -13.33
CA ASN A 148 9.96 8.79 -14.30
C ASN A 148 9.91 9.60 -15.61
N ARG A 149 11.08 9.80 -16.24
CA ARG A 149 11.17 10.51 -17.52
C ARG A 149 10.48 9.76 -18.68
N ASN A 150 10.48 8.44 -18.63
CA ASN A 150 9.77 7.62 -19.62
C ASN A 150 8.27 7.62 -19.31
N SER A 151 7.50 8.20 -20.21
CA SER A 151 6.05 8.36 -20.06
C SER A 151 5.26 7.03 -20.00
N ASN A 152 5.89 5.89 -20.35
CA ASN A 152 5.21 4.58 -20.23
C ASN A 152 5.05 4.15 -18.77
N TYR A 153 5.89 4.63 -17.86
CA TYR A 153 5.71 4.38 -16.42
C TYR A 153 4.44 5.04 -15.85
N SER A 154 3.83 6.01 -16.56
CA SER A 154 2.54 6.56 -16.14
C SER A 154 1.44 5.52 -16.06
N TYR A 155 1.44 4.51 -16.93
CA TYR A 155 0.46 3.40 -16.86
C TYR A 155 0.57 2.64 -15.52
N LEU A 156 1.80 2.37 -15.05
CA LEU A 156 2.03 1.72 -13.76
C LEU A 156 1.64 2.62 -12.58
N SER A 157 1.83 3.93 -12.71
CA SER A 157 1.41 4.88 -11.68
C SER A 157 -0.12 4.88 -11.52
N PHE A 158 -0.87 4.92 -12.62
CA PHE A 158 -2.33 4.92 -12.57
C PHE A 158 -2.90 3.55 -12.17
N LEU A 159 -2.23 2.44 -12.54
CA LEU A 159 -2.53 1.11 -11.99
C LEU A 159 -2.38 1.09 -10.46
N ALA A 160 -1.27 1.61 -9.96
CA ALA A 160 -1.01 1.69 -8.52
C ALA A 160 -2.07 2.53 -7.79
N ILE A 161 -2.58 3.61 -8.42
CA ILE A 161 -3.66 4.41 -7.83
C ILE A 161 -4.97 3.62 -7.77
N GLY A 162 -5.32 2.85 -8.78
CA GLY A 162 -6.48 1.97 -8.73
C GLY A 162 -6.38 0.99 -7.56
N LEU A 163 -5.21 0.35 -7.36
CA LEU A 163 -4.93 -0.52 -6.22
C LEU A 163 -4.97 0.24 -4.88
N LEU A 164 -4.48 1.48 -4.86
CA LEU A 164 -4.48 2.30 -3.66
C LEU A 164 -5.91 2.59 -3.16
N TRP A 165 -6.86 2.78 -4.08
CA TRP A 165 -8.26 2.99 -3.75
C TRP A 165 -8.90 1.73 -3.13
N TRP A 166 -8.53 0.54 -3.60
CA TRP A 166 -8.92 -0.73 -2.95
C TRP A 166 -8.41 -0.86 -1.52
N ILE A 167 -7.24 -0.28 -1.23
CA ILE A 167 -6.63 -0.34 0.11
C ILE A 167 -7.29 0.66 1.05
N ARG A 168 -7.54 1.90 0.57
CA ARG A 168 -8.15 2.99 1.37
C ARG A 168 -8.85 3.99 0.46
N TRP A 169 -9.99 4.51 0.88
CA TRP A 169 -10.74 5.54 0.17
C TRP A 169 -9.92 6.78 -0.17
N GLN A 170 -9.01 7.16 0.71
CA GLN A 170 -8.10 8.29 0.49
C GLN A 170 -7.23 8.11 -0.76
N GLY A 171 -7.12 6.90 -1.29
CA GLY A 171 -6.45 6.63 -2.56
C GLY A 171 -7.03 7.44 -3.73
N ALA A 172 -8.32 7.77 -3.69
CA ALA A 172 -8.97 8.63 -4.69
C ALA A 172 -8.30 10.03 -4.80
N ILE A 173 -7.83 10.59 -3.68
CA ILE A 173 -7.16 11.90 -3.66
C ILE A 173 -5.84 11.83 -4.45
N MET A 174 -5.15 10.70 -4.41
CA MET A 174 -3.90 10.50 -5.16
C MET A 174 -4.11 10.54 -6.68
N LEU A 175 -5.31 10.21 -7.17
CA LEU A 175 -5.65 10.36 -8.59
C LEU A 175 -5.51 11.81 -9.07
N LEU A 176 -5.98 12.78 -8.27
CA LEU A 176 -5.83 14.21 -8.59
C LEU A 176 -4.36 14.64 -8.59
N ILE A 177 -3.61 14.24 -7.56
CA ILE A 177 -2.19 14.59 -7.42
C ILE A 177 -1.39 14.04 -8.62
N VAL A 178 -1.56 12.77 -8.96
CA VAL A 178 -0.84 12.13 -10.06
C VAL A 178 -1.28 12.70 -11.42
N SER A 179 -2.56 13.06 -11.59
CA SER A 179 -3.03 13.73 -12.80
C SER A 179 -2.36 15.09 -13.01
N ILE A 180 -2.25 15.91 -11.95
CA ILE A 180 -1.53 17.21 -12.02
C ILE A 180 -0.06 16.98 -12.42
N ILE A 181 0.61 16.01 -11.80
CA ILE A 181 2.00 15.67 -12.10
C ILE A 181 2.14 15.15 -13.53
N PHE A 182 1.19 14.32 -13.99
CA PHE A 182 1.16 13.81 -15.37
C PHE A 182 1.15 14.95 -16.38
N PHE A 183 0.21 15.89 -16.27
CA PHE A 183 0.14 17.02 -17.18
C PHE A 183 1.36 17.94 -17.10
N LYS A 184 1.92 18.12 -15.91
CA LYS A 184 3.15 18.92 -15.72
C LYS A 184 4.36 18.27 -16.41
N ASN A 185 4.55 16.97 -16.22
CA ASN A 185 5.76 16.27 -16.65
C ASN A 185 5.75 15.89 -18.14
N PHE A 186 4.58 15.61 -18.70
CA PHE A 186 4.43 15.05 -20.03
C PHE A 186 3.85 16.01 -21.05
N LYS A 187 3.87 17.32 -20.83
CA LYS A 187 3.35 18.38 -21.73
C LYS A 187 3.75 18.22 -23.19
N LYS A 188 4.96 17.71 -23.46
CA LYS A 188 5.51 17.55 -24.81
C LYS A 188 5.25 16.16 -25.42
N THR A 189 4.51 15.29 -24.74
CA THR A 189 4.21 13.94 -25.25
C THR A 189 3.17 14.02 -26.36
N PRO A 190 3.42 13.39 -27.53
CA PRO A 190 2.41 13.30 -28.59
C PRO A 190 1.13 12.62 -28.05
N LYS A 191 -0.04 13.11 -28.49
CA LYS A 191 -1.34 12.57 -28.09
C LYS A 191 -1.53 12.51 -26.57
N LEU A 192 -1.09 13.54 -25.85
CA LEU A 192 -1.11 13.63 -24.38
C LEU A 192 -2.47 13.24 -23.78
N PHE A 193 -3.57 13.80 -24.32
CA PHE A 193 -4.92 13.53 -23.81
C PHE A 193 -5.34 12.06 -24.03
N VAL A 194 -4.99 11.47 -25.18
CA VAL A 194 -5.27 10.04 -25.44
C VAL A 194 -4.51 9.18 -24.43
N LYS A 195 -3.25 9.49 -24.20
CA LYS A 195 -2.45 8.78 -23.19
C LYS A 195 -3.01 8.92 -21.77
N TYR A 196 -3.44 10.13 -21.42
CA TYR A 196 -4.09 10.37 -20.13
C TYR A 196 -5.40 9.58 -19.99
N SER A 197 -6.24 9.57 -21.03
CA SER A 197 -7.48 8.79 -21.03
C SER A 197 -7.22 7.29 -20.84
N VAL A 198 -6.20 6.74 -21.49
CA VAL A 198 -5.80 5.32 -21.26
C VAL A 198 -5.32 5.10 -19.83
N CYS A 199 -4.48 6.00 -19.29
CA CYS A 199 -4.04 5.92 -17.89
C CYS A 199 -5.23 5.95 -16.92
N LEU A 200 -6.16 6.89 -17.12
CA LEU A 200 -7.36 7.02 -16.30
C LEU A 200 -8.25 5.78 -16.41
N SER A 201 -8.44 5.24 -17.63
CA SER A 201 -9.21 4.00 -17.84
C SER A 201 -8.59 2.82 -17.08
N ILE A 202 -7.26 2.70 -17.04
CA ILE A 202 -6.59 1.65 -16.26
C ILE A 202 -6.97 1.77 -14.76
N SER A 203 -6.89 2.97 -14.18
CA SER A 203 -7.28 3.19 -12.79
C SER A 203 -8.75 2.83 -12.54
N LEU A 204 -9.65 3.28 -13.43
CA LEU A 204 -11.09 3.02 -13.31
C LEU A 204 -11.45 1.55 -13.49
N ILE A 205 -10.80 0.84 -14.42
CA ILE A 205 -10.99 -0.61 -14.61
C ILE A 205 -10.57 -1.37 -13.33
N VAL A 206 -9.46 -0.98 -12.71
CA VAL A 206 -9.01 -1.62 -11.47
C VAL A 206 -9.99 -1.39 -10.33
N VAL A 207 -10.57 -0.20 -10.22
CA VAL A 207 -11.51 0.16 -9.14
C VAL A 207 -12.93 -0.35 -9.40
N SER A 208 -13.33 -0.53 -10.67
CA SER A 208 -14.71 -0.82 -11.05
C SER A 208 -15.35 -2.02 -10.35
N PRO A 209 -14.68 -3.16 -10.10
CA PRO A 209 -15.32 -4.27 -9.39
C PRO A 209 -15.79 -3.86 -7.99
N MET A 210 -14.92 -3.19 -7.22
CA MET A 210 -15.27 -2.69 -5.89
C MET A 210 -16.46 -1.72 -5.92
N LEU A 211 -16.49 -0.80 -6.89
CA LEU A 211 -17.58 0.17 -7.01
C LEU A 211 -18.91 -0.50 -7.41
N LEU A 212 -18.86 -1.54 -8.25
CA LEU A 212 -20.02 -2.30 -8.65
C LEU A 212 -20.58 -3.12 -7.49
N ASP A 213 -19.74 -3.84 -6.76
CA ASP A 213 -20.14 -4.63 -5.60
C ASP A 213 -20.78 -3.75 -4.53
N ARG A 214 -20.22 -2.55 -4.29
CA ARG A 214 -20.82 -1.57 -3.36
C ARG A 214 -22.15 -1.05 -3.85
N TYR A 215 -22.27 -0.77 -5.14
CA TYR A 215 -23.56 -0.33 -5.71
C TYR A 215 -24.63 -1.41 -5.55
N GLU A 216 -24.29 -2.68 -5.79
CA GLU A 216 -25.23 -3.79 -5.63
C GLU A 216 -25.68 -3.98 -4.16
N GLN A 217 -24.76 -3.79 -3.20
CA GLN A 217 -25.05 -4.02 -1.79
C GLN A 217 -25.70 -2.83 -1.08
N PHE A 218 -25.25 -1.60 -1.41
CA PHE A 218 -25.66 -0.39 -0.67
C PHE A 218 -26.46 0.59 -1.52
N GLY A 219 -26.63 0.34 -2.83
CA GLY A 219 -27.31 1.27 -3.76
C GLY A 219 -26.49 2.52 -4.10
N ASP A 220 -25.28 2.67 -3.55
CA ASP A 220 -24.37 3.79 -3.78
C ASP A 220 -22.93 3.26 -3.89
N PRO A 221 -22.24 3.44 -5.05
CA PRO A 221 -20.89 2.96 -5.23
C PRO A 221 -19.84 3.65 -4.33
N LEU A 222 -20.17 4.82 -3.79
CA LEU A 222 -19.32 5.59 -2.89
C LEU A 222 -19.79 5.52 -1.42
N TYR A 223 -20.75 4.65 -1.13
CA TYR A 223 -21.26 4.50 0.22
C TYR A 223 -20.13 4.18 1.22
N PHE A 224 -20.10 4.96 2.29
CA PHE A 224 -19.20 4.76 3.41
C PHE A 224 -19.92 5.15 4.72
N SER A 225 -20.15 4.16 5.59
CA SER A 225 -20.75 4.43 6.91
C SER A 225 -19.72 5.13 7.81
N GLN A 226 -20.13 6.24 8.41
CA GLN A 226 -19.32 6.98 9.38
C GLN A 226 -19.64 6.62 10.84
N THR A 227 -20.61 5.71 11.06
CA THR A 227 -21.06 5.31 12.39
C THR A 227 -20.54 3.96 12.78
#